data_021486f954e2f9ef73de9f3b6d901e79
#
_entry.id   021486f954e2f9ef73de9f3b6d901e79
#
_cell.length_a   1.000
_cell.length_b   1.000
_cell.length_c   1.000
_cell.angle_alpha   90.00
_cell.angle_beta   90.00
_cell.angle_gamma   90.00
#
_symmetry.space_group_name_H-M   'P 1'
#
loop_
_entity.id
_entity.type
_entity.pdbx_description
1 polymer ?
#
loop_
_entity_poly.entity_id
_entity_poly.type
_entity_poly.pdbx_seq_one_letter_code
_entity_poly.pdbx_strand_id
1 'polypeptide(L)'
;MSVLTDSDREDPWSHEGRGTVRAALVALGLTVAGFLVSLIGGVAFIVPLLLLEIDIQSTVPFLALTAVGQIGFLVLGYAYARYAGLTVHVSRPTARELGWGLVGVVAALVVAIVASAVLAALDLVPGSVLGEAVVSDPNLVFGLAALSIVLVAPAEEFLFRGVIQGRLRRSVGPVGAVVGSSLLFGSLHLGNYTGETAAVVAGAVLIACVGSVFGVLYERTENLVVPVVAHGVYNTILMVLSYLTL
;
A
#
# COMPACT_ATOMS: atom_id res chain seq x y z
N MET A 1 3.40 -39.26 47.07
CA MET A 1 2.80 -39.50 45.74
C MET A 1 1.85 -38.32 45.53
N SER A 2 2.36 -37.22 44.99
CA SER A 2 1.59 -35.99 44.76
C SER A 2 0.89 -36.09 43.40
N VAL A 3 -0.42 -36.04 43.41
CA VAL A 3 -1.27 -36.00 42.21
C VAL A 3 -1.16 -34.55 41.72
N LEU A 4 -0.39 -34.30 40.65
CA LEU A 4 -0.44 -33.07 39.91
C LEU A 4 -1.80 -32.99 39.24
N THR A 5 -2.60 -31.99 39.65
CA THR A 5 -3.90 -31.72 39.04
C THR A 5 -3.68 -31.15 37.62
N ASP A 6 -4.53 -31.57 36.70
CA ASP A 6 -4.50 -31.30 35.25
C ASP A 6 -4.79 -29.79 34.89
N SER A 7 -4.79 -28.91 35.90
CA SER A 7 -5.08 -27.48 35.76
C SER A 7 -3.88 -26.60 35.38
N ASP A 8 -2.65 -27.15 35.33
CA ASP A 8 -1.44 -26.38 35.08
C ASP A 8 -0.82 -26.59 33.68
N ARG A 9 -1.55 -27.25 32.79
CA ARG A 9 -1.19 -27.24 31.37
C ARG A 9 -1.78 -25.99 30.71
N GLU A 10 -1.08 -24.88 30.86
CA GLU A 10 -1.31 -23.76 29.95
C GLU A 10 -1.11 -24.27 28.50
N ASP A 11 -2.18 -24.20 27.70
CA ASP A 11 -2.14 -24.57 26.30
C ASP A 11 -1.15 -23.65 25.57
N PRO A 12 0.02 -24.17 25.10
CA PRO A 12 1.03 -23.36 24.42
C PRO A 12 0.46 -22.58 23.23
N TRP A 13 -0.62 -23.10 22.62
CA TRP A 13 -1.31 -22.50 21.48
C TRP A 13 -2.20 -21.32 21.86
N SER A 14 -2.63 -21.21 23.12
CA SER A 14 -3.50 -20.14 23.59
C SER A 14 -2.79 -18.77 23.64
N HIS A 15 -1.48 -18.74 23.87
CA HIS A 15 -0.68 -17.51 23.85
C HIS A 15 -0.32 -17.07 22.43
N GLU A 16 0.01 -18.01 21.54
CA GLU A 16 0.31 -17.77 20.13
C GLU A 16 -0.92 -17.23 19.38
N GLY A 17 -2.08 -17.83 19.56
CA GLY A 17 -3.33 -17.38 18.96
C GLY A 17 -3.72 -15.95 19.36
N ARG A 18 -3.58 -15.60 20.66
CA ARG A 18 -3.85 -14.24 21.15
C ARG A 18 -2.89 -13.21 20.58
N GLY A 19 -1.62 -13.57 20.38
CA GLY A 19 -0.61 -12.73 19.75
C GLY A 19 -0.95 -12.40 18.29
N THR A 20 -1.40 -13.41 17.54
CA THR A 20 -1.80 -13.32 16.14
C THR A 20 -3.04 -12.45 15.95
N VAL A 21 -4.11 -12.69 16.73
CA VAL A 21 -5.32 -11.87 16.66
C VAL A 21 -5.02 -10.41 16.99
N ARG A 22 -4.23 -10.15 18.03
CA ARG A 22 -3.81 -8.78 18.37
C ARG A 22 -3.01 -8.13 17.24
N ALA A 23 -2.12 -8.86 16.57
CA ALA A 23 -1.35 -8.32 15.45
C ALA A 23 -2.25 -7.98 14.26
N ALA A 24 -3.21 -8.86 13.93
CA ALA A 24 -4.17 -8.63 12.86
C ALA A 24 -5.09 -7.43 13.16
N LEU A 25 -5.60 -7.31 14.39
CA LEU A 25 -6.42 -6.16 14.80
C LEU A 25 -5.64 -4.86 14.75
N VAL A 26 -4.37 -4.84 15.14
CA VAL A 26 -3.51 -3.67 15.03
C VAL A 26 -3.26 -3.31 13.57
N ALA A 27 -2.94 -4.28 12.72
CA ALA A 27 -2.74 -4.06 11.28
C ALA A 27 -3.99 -3.48 10.61
N LEU A 28 -5.17 -4.07 10.88
CA LEU A 28 -6.45 -3.56 10.42
C LEU A 28 -6.72 -2.15 10.97
N GLY A 29 -6.50 -1.94 12.26
CA GLY A 29 -6.68 -0.63 12.90
C GLY A 29 -5.81 0.46 12.29
N LEU A 30 -4.53 0.16 11.97
CA LEU A 30 -3.63 1.08 11.27
C LEU A 30 -4.10 1.38 9.85
N THR A 31 -4.61 0.38 9.13
CA THR A 31 -5.15 0.56 7.78
C THR A 31 -6.39 1.47 7.81
N VAL A 32 -7.33 1.20 8.72
CA VAL A 32 -8.53 2.04 8.91
C VAL A 32 -8.15 3.45 9.37
N ALA A 33 -7.21 3.59 10.31
CA ALA A 33 -6.71 4.89 10.76
C ALA A 33 -6.04 5.66 9.60
N GLY A 34 -5.26 4.98 8.76
CA GLY A 34 -4.67 5.59 7.56
C GLY A 34 -5.72 6.13 6.61
N PHE A 35 -6.76 5.33 6.32
CA PHE A 35 -7.90 5.76 5.52
C PHE A 35 -8.58 7.00 6.13
N LEU A 36 -8.88 6.96 7.43
CA LEU A 36 -9.56 8.07 8.10
C LEU A 36 -8.71 9.34 8.15
N VAL A 37 -7.41 9.23 8.39
CA VAL A 37 -6.50 10.39 8.39
C VAL A 37 -6.41 11.00 7.00
N SER A 38 -6.33 10.18 5.94
CA SER A 38 -6.36 10.66 4.56
C SER A 38 -7.70 11.31 4.20
N LEU A 39 -8.81 10.71 4.62
CA LEU A 39 -10.15 11.26 4.38
C LEU A 39 -10.34 12.61 5.10
N ILE A 40 -10.02 12.68 6.40
CA ILE A 40 -10.15 13.90 7.19
C ILE A 40 -9.23 15.00 6.64
N GLY A 41 -7.98 14.66 6.33
CA GLY A 41 -7.03 15.58 5.72
C GLY A 41 -7.51 16.07 4.36
N GLY A 42 -8.04 15.16 3.54
CA GLY A 42 -8.61 15.48 2.24
C GLY A 42 -9.81 16.43 2.35
N VAL A 43 -10.76 16.14 3.25
CA VAL A 43 -11.92 17.02 3.48
C VAL A 43 -11.47 18.40 3.98
N ALA A 44 -10.54 18.44 4.95
CA ALA A 44 -10.01 19.69 5.48
C ALA A 44 -9.27 20.52 4.40
N PHE A 45 -8.66 19.87 3.40
CA PHE A 45 -8.03 20.52 2.27
C PHE A 45 -9.04 20.99 1.21
N ILE A 46 -10.02 20.14 0.86
CA ILE A 46 -11.00 20.43 -0.21
C ILE A 46 -11.97 21.54 0.19
N VAL A 47 -12.49 21.54 1.43
CA VAL A 47 -13.53 22.48 1.85
C VAL A 47 -13.13 23.95 1.64
N PRO A 48 -11.93 24.41 2.04
CA PRO A 48 -11.49 25.78 1.75
C PRO A 48 -11.39 26.09 0.24
N LEU A 49 -10.96 25.13 -0.57
CA LEU A 49 -10.86 25.32 -2.02
C LEU A 49 -12.24 25.51 -2.67
N LEU A 50 -13.22 24.71 -2.24
CA LEU A 50 -14.62 24.86 -2.70
C LEU A 50 -15.21 26.20 -2.30
N LEU A 51 -14.94 26.69 -1.08
CA LEU A 51 -15.41 27.99 -0.61
C LEU A 51 -14.75 29.16 -1.36
N LEU A 52 -13.58 28.95 -1.94
CA LEU A 52 -12.85 29.90 -2.78
C LEU A 52 -13.15 29.71 -4.28
N GLU A 53 -14.09 28.84 -4.62
CA GLU A 53 -14.49 28.51 -6.02
C GLU A 53 -13.31 28.00 -6.87
N ILE A 54 -12.32 27.37 -6.24
CA ILE A 54 -11.17 26.78 -6.93
C ILE A 54 -11.56 25.41 -7.48
N ASP A 55 -11.27 25.17 -8.75
CA ASP A 55 -11.49 23.87 -9.38
C ASP A 55 -10.57 22.81 -8.78
N ILE A 56 -11.16 21.91 -7.99
CA ILE A 56 -10.46 20.81 -7.32
C ILE A 56 -10.03 19.67 -8.27
N GLN A 57 -10.53 19.65 -9.51
CA GLN A 57 -10.15 18.67 -10.52
C GLN A 57 -8.92 19.11 -11.32
N SER A 58 -8.52 20.38 -11.20
CA SER A 58 -7.30 20.86 -11.84
C SER A 58 -6.04 20.22 -11.25
N THR A 59 -4.97 20.14 -12.05
CA THR A 59 -3.72 19.41 -11.73
C THR A 59 -3.17 19.72 -10.35
N VAL A 60 -3.04 21.00 -9.97
CA VAL A 60 -2.37 21.38 -8.71
C VAL A 60 -3.19 20.96 -7.48
N PRO A 61 -4.49 21.27 -7.36
CA PRO A 61 -5.34 20.77 -6.29
C PRO A 61 -5.37 19.24 -6.20
N PHE A 62 -5.45 18.54 -7.33
CA PHE A 62 -5.45 17.06 -7.34
C PHE A 62 -4.14 16.48 -6.77
N LEU A 63 -2.99 17.00 -7.20
CA LEU A 63 -1.68 16.59 -6.69
C LEU A 63 -1.52 16.93 -5.20
N ALA A 64 -1.97 18.10 -4.78
CA ALA A 64 -1.92 18.53 -3.38
C ALA A 64 -2.82 17.65 -2.49
N LEU A 65 -4.03 17.30 -2.95
CA LEU A 65 -4.93 16.39 -2.25
C LEU A 65 -4.28 15.00 -2.06
N THR A 66 -3.67 14.47 -3.13
CA THR A 66 -2.91 13.21 -3.06
C THR A 66 -1.78 13.32 -2.03
N ALA A 67 -1.01 14.42 -2.06
CA ALA A 67 0.07 14.65 -1.11
C ALA A 67 -0.41 14.71 0.35
N VAL A 68 -1.55 15.34 0.62
CA VAL A 68 -2.15 15.40 1.98
C VAL A 68 -2.43 14.00 2.51
N GLY A 69 -3.03 13.14 1.71
CA GLY A 69 -3.30 11.75 2.09
C GLY A 69 -2.03 10.97 2.42
N GLN A 70 -1.00 11.12 1.58
CA GLN A 70 0.27 10.41 1.75
C GLN A 70 1.09 10.92 2.95
N ILE A 71 1.06 12.22 3.23
CA ILE A 71 1.64 12.78 4.46
C ILE A 71 0.94 12.17 5.68
N GLY A 72 -0.38 11.99 5.62
CA GLY A 72 -1.14 11.31 6.66
C GLY A 72 -0.62 9.89 6.95
N PHE A 73 -0.31 9.10 5.91
CA PHE A 73 0.28 7.77 6.06
C PHE A 73 1.66 7.82 6.72
N LEU A 74 2.52 8.75 6.31
CA LEU A 74 3.84 8.94 6.94
C LEU A 74 3.72 9.29 8.42
N VAL A 75 2.87 10.25 8.77
CA VAL A 75 2.67 10.69 10.16
C VAL A 75 2.14 9.56 11.02
N LEU A 76 1.10 8.85 10.55
CA LEU A 76 0.52 7.71 11.25
C LEU A 76 1.55 6.59 11.44
N GLY A 77 2.23 6.20 10.37
CA GLY A 77 3.24 5.16 10.39
C GLY A 77 4.39 5.51 11.33
N TYR A 78 4.89 6.74 11.30
CA TYR A 78 5.94 7.22 12.19
C TYR A 78 5.48 7.23 13.66
N ALA A 79 4.29 7.76 13.94
CA ALA A 79 3.75 7.80 15.29
C ALA A 79 3.62 6.39 15.88
N TYR A 80 3.08 5.45 15.09
CA TYR A 80 2.96 4.07 15.55
C TYR A 80 4.31 3.37 15.70
N ALA A 81 5.24 3.56 14.74
CA ALA A 81 6.58 2.97 14.84
C ALA A 81 7.30 3.42 16.12
N ARG A 82 7.20 4.72 16.44
CA ARG A 82 7.74 5.28 17.69
C ARG A 82 7.08 4.69 18.93
N TYR A 83 5.76 4.61 18.94
CA TYR A 83 5.00 4.05 20.05
C TYR A 83 5.32 2.57 20.29
N ALA A 84 5.41 1.78 19.23
CA ALA A 84 5.61 0.33 19.29
C ALA A 84 7.10 -0.10 19.35
N GLY A 85 8.04 0.84 19.32
CA GLY A 85 9.48 0.54 19.28
C GLY A 85 9.87 -0.26 18.02
N LEU A 86 9.21 0.02 16.88
CA LEU A 86 9.57 -0.62 15.62
C LEU A 86 10.74 0.13 14.97
N THR A 87 11.74 -0.62 14.56
CA THR A 87 12.83 -0.11 13.73
C THR A 87 12.60 -0.51 12.28
N VAL A 88 12.51 0.49 11.40
CA VAL A 88 12.45 0.30 9.96
C VAL A 88 13.83 0.62 9.39
N HIS A 89 14.45 -0.36 8.76
CA HIS A 89 15.80 -0.17 8.22
C HIS A 89 15.74 0.59 6.89
N VAL A 90 16.51 1.67 6.82
CA VAL A 90 16.67 2.54 5.65
C VAL A 90 18.15 2.77 5.44
N SER A 91 18.70 2.27 4.34
CA SER A 91 20.11 2.43 3.99
C SER A 91 20.29 2.60 2.48
N ARG A 92 21.46 3.07 2.07
CA ARG A 92 21.80 3.11 0.63
C ARG A 92 21.84 1.70 0.09
N PRO A 93 21.07 1.39 -0.98
CA PRO A 93 21.03 0.06 -1.54
C PRO A 93 22.39 -0.35 -2.13
N THR A 94 22.79 -1.58 -1.88
CA THR A 94 23.92 -2.23 -2.54
C THR A 94 23.57 -2.58 -3.99
N ALA A 95 24.56 -2.87 -4.84
CA ALA A 95 24.34 -3.32 -6.22
C ALA A 95 23.46 -4.59 -6.29
N ARG A 96 23.60 -5.50 -5.31
CA ARG A 96 22.74 -6.70 -5.21
C ARG A 96 21.29 -6.35 -4.92
N GLU A 97 21.05 -5.42 -4.00
CA GLU A 97 19.71 -4.94 -3.66
C GLU A 97 19.06 -4.16 -4.80
N LEU A 98 19.84 -3.37 -5.55
CA LEU A 98 19.36 -2.74 -6.79
C LEU A 98 18.97 -3.78 -7.84
N GLY A 99 19.73 -4.88 -7.96
CA GLY A 99 19.36 -6.02 -8.80
C GLY A 99 18.02 -6.64 -8.36
N TRP A 100 17.79 -6.84 -7.06
CA TRP A 100 16.49 -7.26 -6.54
C TRP A 100 15.39 -6.24 -6.83
N GLY A 101 15.67 -4.94 -6.71
CA GLY A 101 14.75 -3.88 -7.08
C GLY A 101 14.27 -3.98 -8.53
N LEU A 102 15.22 -4.18 -9.46
CA LEU A 102 14.89 -4.38 -10.89
C LEU A 102 14.02 -5.63 -11.11
N VAL A 103 14.37 -6.75 -10.47
CA VAL A 103 13.54 -7.98 -10.50
C VAL A 103 12.14 -7.69 -9.97
N GLY A 104 12.04 -6.92 -8.88
CA GLY A 104 10.77 -6.50 -8.29
C GLY A 104 9.92 -5.66 -9.25
N VAL A 105 10.50 -4.69 -9.96
CA VAL A 105 9.79 -3.89 -10.98
C VAL A 105 9.24 -4.80 -12.09
N VAL A 106 10.11 -5.66 -12.66
CA VAL A 106 9.69 -6.57 -13.75
C VAL A 106 8.59 -7.53 -13.26
N ALA A 107 8.75 -8.11 -12.05
CA ALA A 107 7.75 -9.00 -11.49
C ALA A 107 6.41 -8.28 -11.25
N ALA A 108 6.42 -7.05 -10.73
CA ALA A 108 5.22 -6.25 -10.52
C ALA A 108 4.49 -5.94 -11.84
N LEU A 109 5.24 -5.59 -12.91
CA LEU A 109 4.67 -5.37 -14.24
C LEU A 109 4.07 -6.66 -14.81
N VAL A 110 4.77 -7.80 -14.70
CA VAL A 110 4.25 -9.09 -15.16
C VAL A 110 2.98 -9.47 -14.40
N VAL A 111 2.96 -9.32 -13.07
CA VAL A 111 1.77 -9.59 -12.25
C VAL A 111 0.61 -8.67 -12.68
N ALA A 112 0.87 -7.38 -12.88
CA ALA A 112 -0.16 -6.44 -13.32
C ALA A 112 -0.73 -6.83 -14.69
N ILE A 113 0.13 -7.14 -15.66
CA ILE A 113 -0.29 -7.54 -17.03
C ILE A 113 -1.12 -8.83 -16.97
N VAL A 114 -0.62 -9.86 -16.29
CA VAL A 114 -1.32 -11.15 -16.20
C VAL A 114 -2.65 -11.00 -15.49
N ALA A 115 -2.67 -10.30 -14.33
CA ALA A 115 -3.90 -10.07 -13.59
C ALA A 115 -4.91 -9.25 -14.41
N SER A 116 -4.48 -8.19 -15.09
CA SER A 116 -5.35 -7.40 -15.98
C SER A 116 -5.91 -8.24 -17.13
N ALA A 117 -5.12 -9.12 -17.73
CA ALA A 117 -5.59 -10.03 -18.77
C ALA A 117 -6.63 -11.03 -18.23
N VAL A 118 -6.44 -11.54 -17.02
CA VAL A 118 -7.42 -12.41 -16.34
C VAL A 118 -8.72 -11.63 -16.07
N LEU A 119 -8.64 -10.40 -15.55
CA LEU A 119 -9.82 -9.58 -15.31
C LEU A 119 -10.58 -9.29 -16.61
N ALA A 120 -9.86 -9.02 -17.69
CA ALA A 120 -10.47 -8.81 -19.01
C ALA A 120 -11.17 -10.08 -19.52
N ALA A 121 -10.54 -11.25 -19.37
CA ALA A 121 -11.13 -12.54 -19.77
C ALA A 121 -12.38 -12.92 -18.95
N LEU A 122 -12.50 -12.41 -17.73
CA LEU A 122 -13.63 -12.63 -16.83
C LEU A 122 -14.69 -11.52 -16.88
N ASP A 123 -14.50 -10.49 -17.73
CA ASP A 123 -15.35 -9.29 -17.80
C ASP A 123 -15.45 -8.55 -16.45
N LEU A 124 -14.32 -8.50 -15.72
CA LEU A 124 -14.18 -7.88 -14.39
C LEU A 124 -13.25 -6.66 -14.40
N VAL A 125 -13.10 -5.97 -15.53
CA VAL A 125 -12.27 -4.76 -15.61
C VAL A 125 -13.01 -3.59 -14.98
N PRO A 126 -12.53 -3.01 -13.86
CA PRO A 126 -13.15 -1.84 -13.26
C PRO A 126 -12.81 -0.56 -14.05
N GLY A 127 -13.66 0.46 -13.93
CA GLY A 127 -13.31 1.84 -14.27
C GLY A 127 -12.23 2.36 -13.28
N SER A 128 -11.49 3.38 -13.68
CA SER A 128 -10.41 3.98 -12.87
C SER A 128 -10.64 5.46 -12.67
N VAL A 129 -10.79 5.90 -11.42
CA VAL A 129 -10.88 7.32 -11.05
C VAL A 129 -9.65 8.10 -11.54
N LEU A 130 -8.46 7.51 -11.37
CA LEU A 130 -7.22 8.12 -11.86
C LEU A 130 -7.18 8.17 -13.39
N GLY A 131 -7.64 7.11 -14.07
CA GLY A 131 -7.72 7.07 -15.53
C GLY A 131 -8.62 8.17 -16.08
N GLU A 132 -9.78 8.38 -15.48
CA GLU A 132 -10.71 9.46 -15.86
C GLU A 132 -10.08 10.84 -15.67
N ALA A 133 -9.35 11.06 -14.56
CA ALA A 133 -8.64 12.32 -14.31
C ALA A 133 -7.51 12.57 -15.33
N VAL A 134 -6.76 11.53 -15.70
CA VAL A 134 -5.67 11.62 -16.71
C VAL A 134 -6.22 11.86 -18.10
N VAL A 135 -7.36 11.30 -18.46
CA VAL A 135 -8.04 11.61 -19.74
C VAL A 135 -8.47 13.09 -19.78
N SER A 136 -8.93 13.64 -18.64
CA SER A 136 -9.34 15.05 -18.56
C SER A 136 -8.14 16.02 -18.59
N ASP A 137 -7.02 15.66 -17.97
CA ASP A 137 -5.77 16.43 -17.97
C ASP A 137 -4.56 15.49 -18.12
N PRO A 138 -4.09 15.25 -19.36
CA PRO A 138 -2.94 14.37 -19.60
C PRO A 138 -1.65 14.81 -18.89
N ASN A 139 -1.46 16.12 -18.61
CA ASN A 139 -0.28 16.63 -17.94
C ASN A 139 -0.22 16.20 -16.45
N LEU A 140 -1.36 15.83 -15.87
CA LEU A 140 -1.44 15.28 -14.51
C LEU A 140 -0.50 14.09 -14.31
N VAL A 141 -0.28 13.30 -15.37
CA VAL A 141 0.63 12.12 -15.35
C VAL A 141 2.03 12.47 -14.89
N PHE A 142 2.60 13.57 -15.36
CA PHE A 142 3.98 13.96 -14.99
C PHE A 142 4.06 14.37 -13.51
N GLY A 143 3.06 15.11 -13.03
CA GLY A 143 2.97 15.46 -11.61
C GLY A 143 2.81 14.23 -10.71
N LEU A 144 1.94 13.30 -11.11
CA LEU A 144 1.73 12.05 -10.39
C LEU A 144 2.95 11.13 -10.40
N ALA A 145 3.66 11.04 -11.53
CA ALA A 145 4.91 10.27 -11.63
C ALA A 145 5.98 10.83 -10.68
N ALA A 146 6.17 12.15 -10.67
CA ALA A 146 7.09 12.80 -9.74
C ALA A 146 6.66 12.58 -8.27
N LEU A 147 5.37 12.79 -7.98
CA LEU A 147 4.82 12.61 -6.63
C LEU A 147 4.92 11.15 -6.18
N SER A 148 4.76 10.19 -7.10
CA SER A 148 4.90 8.76 -6.80
C SER A 148 6.30 8.42 -6.30
N ILE A 149 7.33 8.94 -6.93
CA ILE A 149 8.72 8.70 -6.53
C ILE A 149 9.05 9.39 -5.20
N VAL A 150 8.60 10.66 -5.04
CA VAL A 150 9.04 11.48 -3.92
C VAL A 150 8.23 11.26 -2.65
N LEU A 151 6.96 10.89 -2.77
CA LEU A 151 6.05 10.86 -1.62
C LEU A 151 5.15 9.62 -1.57
N VAL A 152 4.46 9.23 -2.66
CA VAL A 152 3.46 8.14 -2.61
C VAL A 152 4.13 6.83 -2.26
N ALA A 153 5.10 6.37 -3.06
CA ALA A 153 5.79 5.12 -2.79
C ALA A 153 6.52 5.12 -1.43
N PRO A 154 7.25 6.18 -1.04
CA PRO A 154 7.80 6.29 0.31
C PRO A 154 6.77 6.14 1.43
N ALA A 155 5.63 6.82 1.34
CA ALA A 155 4.62 6.83 2.38
C ALA A 155 3.92 5.46 2.50
N GLU A 156 3.52 4.90 1.38
CA GLU A 156 2.83 3.61 1.32
C GLU A 156 3.75 2.46 1.74
N GLU A 157 4.97 2.40 1.23
CA GLU A 157 5.90 1.35 1.62
C GLU A 157 6.32 1.49 3.09
N PHE A 158 6.47 2.71 3.61
CA PHE A 158 6.74 2.90 5.03
C PHE A 158 5.61 2.38 5.91
N LEU A 159 4.35 2.74 5.62
CA LEU A 159 3.21 2.28 6.41
C LEU A 159 2.98 0.76 6.25
N PHE A 160 2.98 0.26 5.00
CA PHE A 160 2.60 -1.13 4.74
C PHE A 160 3.74 -2.12 4.94
N ARG A 161 4.97 -1.82 4.48
CA ARG A 161 6.11 -2.75 4.62
C ARG A 161 6.85 -2.51 5.93
N GLY A 162 7.20 -1.26 6.21
CA GLY A 162 7.92 -0.91 7.42
C GLY A 162 7.12 -1.19 8.69
N VAL A 163 5.86 -0.78 8.73
CA VAL A 163 5.05 -0.81 9.96
C VAL A 163 4.11 -2.01 10.01
N ILE A 164 3.15 -2.13 9.09
CA ILE A 164 2.11 -3.17 9.14
C ILE A 164 2.73 -4.57 8.93
N GLN A 165 3.49 -4.76 7.85
CA GLN A 165 4.17 -6.03 7.59
C GLN A 165 5.16 -6.38 8.70
N GLY A 166 5.98 -5.41 9.13
CA GLY A 166 6.91 -5.59 10.24
C GLY A 166 6.21 -6.00 11.55
N ARG A 167 5.00 -5.49 11.82
CA ARG A 167 4.19 -5.89 12.98
C ARG A 167 3.61 -7.30 12.82
N LEU A 168 3.08 -7.64 11.66
CA LEU A 168 2.53 -8.96 11.37
C LEU A 168 3.61 -10.04 11.38
N ARG A 169 4.80 -9.76 10.85
CA ARG A 169 5.92 -10.69 10.73
C ARG A 169 6.29 -11.37 12.07
N ARG A 170 6.17 -10.62 13.17
CA ARG A 170 6.47 -11.10 14.53
C ARG A 170 5.44 -12.12 15.06
N SER A 171 4.30 -12.26 14.40
CA SER A 171 3.19 -13.09 14.89
C SER A 171 2.75 -14.16 13.91
N VAL A 172 2.85 -13.91 12.59
CA VAL A 172 2.39 -14.85 11.54
C VAL A 172 3.51 -15.25 10.57
N GLY A 173 4.75 -14.86 10.85
CA GLY A 173 5.90 -15.14 10.01
C GLY A 173 5.90 -14.33 8.70
N PRO A 174 6.94 -14.50 7.85
CA PRO A 174 7.14 -13.67 6.67
C PRO A 174 6.03 -13.81 5.63
N VAL A 175 5.61 -15.04 5.32
CA VAL A 175 4.56 -15.29 4.31
C VAL A 175 3.22 -14.69 4.74
N GLY A 176 2.80 -14.97 5.99
CA GLY A 176 1.55 -14.42 6.52
C GLY A 176 1.57 -12.89 6.60
N ALA A 177 2.72 -12.29 6.90
CA ALA A 177 2.89 -10.85 6.93
C ALA A 177 2.80 -10.21 5.54
N VAL A 178 3.44 -10.79 4.53
CA VAL A 178 3.34 -10.33 3.14
C VAL A 178 1.90 -10.41 2.65
N VAL A 179 1.24 -11.55 2.83
CA VAL A 179 -0.17 -11.72 2.39
C VAL A 179 -1.08 -10.75 3.12
N GLY A 180 -1.00 -10.69 4.46
CA GLY A 180 -1.87 -9.83 5.27
C GLY A 180 -1.68 -8.33 4.95
N SER A 181 -0.43 -7.86 4.88
CA SER A 181 -0.16 -6.46 4.56
C SER A 181 -0.58 -6.09 3.13
N SER A 182 -0.44 -7.02 2.17
CA SER A 182 -0.81 -6.77 0.78
C SER A 182 -2.32 -6.77 0.57
N LEU A 183 -3.07 -7.62 1.27
CA LEU A 183 -4.54 -7.56 1.25
C LEU A 183 -5.05 -6.25 1.85
N LEU A 184 -4.47 -5.80 2.96
CA LEU A 184 -4.80 -4.51 3.56
C LEU A 184 -4.42 -3.34 2.64
N PHE A 185 -3.26 -3.42 1.96
CA PHE A 185 -2.86 -2.44 0.96
C PHE A 185 -3.86 -2.36 -0.20
N GLY A 186 -4.20 -3.50 -0.79
CA GLY A 186 -5.22 -3.55 -1.85
C GLY A 186 -6.58 -3.02 -1.41
N SER A 187 -7.00 -3.28 -0.17
CA SER A 187 -8.29 -2.81 0.34
C SER A 187 -8.42 -1.29 0.41
N LEU A 188 -7.32 -0.56 0.64
CA LEU A 188 -7.31 0.91 0.59
C LEU A 188 -7.54 1.47 -0.83
N HIS A 189 -7.30 0.64 -1.85
CA HIS A 189 -7.47 1.04 -3.25
C HIS A 189 -8.87 0.78 -3.80
N LEU A 190 -9.81 0.26 -2.99
CA LEU A 190 -11.20 0.08 -3.41
C LEU A 190 -11.82 1.38 -3.95
N GLY A 191 -11.51 2.53 -3.32
CA GLY A 191 -11.98 3.85 -3.75
C GLY A 191 -11.35 4.39 -5.03
N ASN A 192 -10.32 3.73 -5.57
CA ASN A 192 -9.67 4.14 -6.83
C ASN A 192 -10.41 3.61 -8.06
N TYR A 193 -11.41 2.77 -7.86
CA TYR A 193 -12.12 2.07 -8.92
C TYR A 193 -13.60 2.41 -8.93
N THR A 194 -14.19 2.37 -10.12
CA THR A 194 -15.61 2.55 -10.37
C THR A 194 -16.20 1.33 -11.09
N GLY A 195 -17.51 1.20 -11.08
CA GLY A 195 -18.22 0.10 -11.74
C GLY A 195 -18.87 -0.90 -10.77
N GLU A 196 -19.11 -2.10 -11.24
CA GLU A 196 -19.74 -3.16 -10.45
C GLU A 196 -18.87 -3.61 -9.29
N THR A 197 -19.49 -3.95 -8.15
CA THR A 197 -18.77 -4.35 -6.92
C THR A 197 -17.75 -5.46 -7.17
N ALA A 198 -18.08 -6.45 -8.01
CA ALA A 198 -17.17 -7.54 -8.32
C ALA A 198 -15.92 -7.05 -9.06
N ALA A 199 -16.07 -6.14 -10.02
CA ALA A 199 -14.96 -5.54 -10.75
C ALA A 199 -14.09 -4.66 -9.83
N VAL A 200 -14.71 -3.83 -8.98
CA VAL A 200 -14.01 -3.00 -7.99
C VAL A 200 -13.17 -3.85 -7.03
N VAL A 201 -13.75 -4.92 -6.49
CA VAL A 201 -13.02 -5.86 -5.61
C VAL A 201 -11.89 -6.56 -6.37
N ALA A 202 -12.13 -6.97 -7.63
CA ALA A 202 -11.12 -7.61 -8.46
C ALA A 202 -9.94 -6.66 -8.74
N GLY A 203 -10.18 -5.37 -8.98
CA GLY A 203 -9.14 -4.34 -9.08
C GLY A 203 -8.32 -4.20 -7.80
N ALA A 204 -8.99 -4.18 -6.63
CA ALA A 204 -8.29 -4.14 -5.34
C ALA A 204 -7.44 -5.40 -5.10
N VAL A 205 -7.91 -6.58 -5.51
CA VAL A 205 -7.15 -7.83 -5.45
C VAL A 205 -5.93 -7.77 -6.38
N LEU A 206 -6.06 -7.21 -7.59
CA LEU A 206 -4.92 -6.97 -8.47
C LEU A 206 -3.84 -6.14 -7.77
N ILE A 207 -4.24 -5.02 -7.13
CA ILE A 207 -3.30 -4.18 -6.36
C ILE A 207 -2.68 -4.98 -5.20
N ALA A 208 -3.43 -5.83 -4.52
CA ALA A 208 -2.87 -6.70 -3.48
C ALA A 208 -1.82 -7.67 -4.04
N CYS A 209 -2.05 -8.25 -5.22
CA CYS A 209 -1.08 -9.11 -5.90
C CYS A 209 0.21 -8.37 -6.26
N VAL A 210 0.11 -7.18 -6.85
CA VAL A 210 1.27 -6.31 -7.12
C VAL A 210 1.97 -5.92 -5.81
N GLY A 211 1.20 -5.53 -4.81
CA GLY A 211 1.71 -5.22 -3.48
C GLY A 211 2.49 -6.37 -2.84
N SER A 212 2.09 -7.63 -3.07
CA SER A 212 2.82 -8.79 -2.54
C SER A 212 4.23 -8.90 -3.09
N VAL A 213 4.49 -8.44 -4.32
CA VAL A 213 5.84 -8.37 -4.90
C VAL A 213 6.72 -7.44 -4.08
N PHE A 214 6.24 -6.24 -3.75
CA PHE A 214 7.00 -5.30 -2.91
C PHE A 214 7.17 -5.81 -1.48
N GLY A 215 6.17 -6.52 -0.94
CA GLY A 215 6.28 -7.20 0.35
C GLY A 215 7.37 -8.27 0.37
N VAL A 216 7.43 -9.11 -0.66
CA VAL A 216 8.50 -10.12 -0.83
C VAL A 216 9.86 -9.44 -1.01
N LEU A 217 9.92 -8.37 -1.77
CA LEU A 217 11.14 -7.60 -1.99
C LEU A 217 11.69 -7.05 -0.67
N TYR A 218 10.82 -6.51 0.19
CA TYR A 218 11.19 -6.05 1.53
C TYR A 218 11.70 -7.21 2.41
N GLU A 219 11.04 -8.37 2.42
CA GLU A 219 11.53 -9.55 3.17
C GLU A 219 12.91 -10.05 2.68
N ARG A 220 13.21 -9.87 1.39
CA ARG A 220 14.48 -10.31 0.78
C ARG A 220 15.65 -9.37 1.03
N THR A 221 15.36 -8.08 1.16
CA THR A 221 16.40 -7.04 1.24
C THR A 221 16.52 -6.45 2.64
N GLU A 222 15.47 -6.55 3.46
CA GLU A 222 15.35 -5.92 4.77
C GLU A 222 15.68 -4.41 4.75
N ASN A 223 15.63 -3.78 3.57
CA ASN A 223 15.93 -2.38 3.32
C ASN A 223 14.75 -1.72 2.62
N LEU A 224 14.07 -0.80 3.32
CA LEU A 224 12.85 -0.16 2.82
C LEU A 224 13.06 0.64 1.54
N VAL A 225 14.27 1.15 1.29
CA VAL A 225 14.56 1.93 0.07
C VAL A 225 14.34 1.10 -1.18
N VAL A 226 14.56 -0.21 -1.13
CA VAL A 226 14.45 -1.10 -2.30
C VAL A 226 13.01 -1.22 -2.81
N PRO A 227 12.01 -1.60 -1.99
CA PRO A 227 10.62 -1.60 -2.44
C PRO A 227 10.10 -0.19 -2.74
N VAL A 228 10.53 0.86 -2.04
CA VAL A 228 10.17 2.25 -2.35
C VAL A 228 10.58 2.63 -3.76
N VAL A 229 11.84 2.38 -4.14
CA VAL A 229 12.33 2.67 -5.50
C VAL A 229 11.62 1.81 -6.53
N ALA A 230 11.46 0.50 -6.28
CA ALA A 230 10.78 -0.40 -7.19
C ALA A 230 9.32 0.02 -7.43
N HIS A 231 8.59 0.39 -6.38
CA HIS A 231 7.20 0.86 -6.44
C HIS A 231 7.10 2.19 -7.21
N GLY A 232 7.94 3.18 -6.89
CA GLY A 232 7.95 4.46 -7.59
C GLY A 232 8.25 4.31 -9.08
N VAL A 233 9.22 3.45 -9.45
CA VAL A 233 9.54 3.15 -10.86
C VAL A 233 8.38 2.42 -11.54
N TYR A 234 7.78 1.43 -10.90
CA TYR A 234 6.61 0.71 -11.41
C TYR A 234 5.45 1.68 -11.71
N ASN A 235 5.09 2.54 -10.77
CA ASN A 235 4.03 3.53 -10.97
C ASN A 235 4.37 4.51 -12.10
N THR A 236 5.61 4.98 -12.17
CA THR A 236 6.06 5.88 -13.24
C THR A 236 5.94 5.23 -14.62
N ILE A 237 6.31 3.94 -14.74
CA ILE A 237 6.15 3.19 -16.00
C ILE A 237 4.67 3.12 -16.39
N LEU A 238 3.78 2.77 -15.45
CA LEU A 238 2.34 2.70 -15.76
C LEU A 238 1.78 4.06 -16.18
N MET A 239 2.18 5.15 -15.53
CA MET A 239 1.76 6.50 -15.87
C MET A 239 2.24 6.91 -17.26
N VAL A 240 3.50 6.63 -17.59
CA VAL A 240 4.04 6.90 -18.93
C VAL A 240 3.30 6.08 -19.99
N LEU A 241 3.06 4.79 -19.74
CA LEU A 241 2.29 3.95 -20.66
C LEU A 241 0.86 4.47 -20.84
N SER A 242 0.19 4.88 -19.75
CA SER A 242 -1.14 5.50 -19.83
C SER A 242 -1.14 6.75 -20.71
N TYR A 243 -0.14 7.62 -20.56
CA TYR A 243 0.01 8.83 -21.40
C TYR A 243 0.21 8.51 -22.88
N LEU A 244 1.00 7.47 -23.19
CA LEU A 244 1.29 7.09 -24.57
C LEU A 244 0.11 6.39 -25.28
N THR A 245 -0.91 5.97 -24.53
CA THR A 245 -2.10 5.29 -25.06
C THR A 245 -3.35 6.16 -25.11
N LEU A 246 -3.26 7.44 -24.70
CA LEU A 246 -4.30 8.46 -24.88
C LEU A 246 -4.39 8.90 -26.33
#